data_09fbc5021cb702105de5340e58e04d70
#
_entry.id   09fbc5021cb702105de5340e58e04d70
#
_cell.length_a   1.000
_cell.length_b   1.000
_cell.length_c   1.000
_cell.angle_alpha   90.00
_cell.angle_beta   90.00
_cell.angle_gamma   90.00
#
_symmetry.space_group_name_H-M   'P 1'
#
loop_
_entity.id
_entity.type
_entity.pdbx_description
1 polymer ?
#
loop_
_entity_poly.entity_id
_entity_poly.type
_entity_poly.pdbx_seq_one_letter_code
_entity_poly.pdbx_strand_id
1 'polypeptide(L)'
;MEIEEGSRKGYMAARVEFEDDNGRVVRYVRHANGGGLVSPGARVHEGAMVASTAYVEAGAQVGDRSRIGAGSWLDLDVIVGEDVVVAGNVHLGPRTRVEDGTWIGTGARVGSDVVIGRGARVGPDAVVRDAVVVRRRAGSGRSEFGIAA
;
A
#
# COMPACT_ATOMS: atom_id res chain seq x y z
N MET A 1 -3.09 -9.74 23.83
CA MET A 1 -2.75 -8.56 23.15
C MET A 1 -2.58 -7.36 24.06
N GLU A 2 -1.57 -6.60 23.83
CA GLU A 2 -1.25 -5.56 24.69
C GLU A 2 -1.69 -4.26 24.17
N ILE A 3 -2.26 -3.41 24.95
CA ILE A 3 -2.67 -2.11 24.53
C ILE A 3 -1.64 -1.14 25.03
N GLU A 4 -1.18 -0.30 24.14
CA GLU A 4 -0.16 0.62 24.46
C GLU A 4 -0.64 1.68 25.39
N GLU A 5 -0.02 1.76 26.50
CA GLU A 5 -0.42 2.68 27.46
C GLU A 5 -0.11 4.07 27.15
N GLY A 6 0.80 4.31 26.28
CA GLY A 6 1.21 5.62 25.97
C GLY A 6 0.22 6.47 25.26
N SER A 7 -0.84 5.88 24.82
CA SER A 7 -1.76 6.64 24.06
C SER A 7 -2.63 7.45 24.91
N ARG A 8 -2.16 8.46 25.44
CA ARG A 8 -2.95 9.23 26.27
C ARG A 8 -3.76 10.22 25.60
N LYS A 9 -3.79 10.24 24.32
CA LYS A 9 -4.52 11.23 23.62
C LYS A 9 -5.90 10.80 23.31
N GLY A 10 -6.37 9.79 23.91
CA GLY A 10 -7.71 9.38 23.66
C GLY A 10 -7.84 8.24 22.70
N TYR A 11 -6.80 7.82 22.13
CA TYR A 11 -6.87 6.61 21.35
C TYR A 11 -5.66 5.78 21.67
N MET A 12 -5.71 4.53 21.42
CA MET A 12 -4.64 3.63 21.67
C MET A 12 -4.36 2.81 20.45
N ALA A 13 -3.11 2.69 20.10
CA ALA A 13 -2.71 1.87 18.97
C ALA A 13 -2.60 0.44 19.46
N ALA A 14 -3.37 -0.45 18.90
CA ALA A 14 -3.30 -1.84 19.25
C ALA A 14 -2.13 -2.48 18.55
N ARG A 15 -1.37 -3.25 19.30
CA ARG A 15 -0.23 -3.94 18.76
C ARG A 15 -0.68 -5.36 18.43
N VAL A 16 -0.35 -5.84 17.27
CA VAL A 16 -0.72 -7.17 16.82
C VAL A 16 0.56 -7.94 16.53
N GLU A 17 0.68 -9.13 17.06
CA GLU A 17 1.86 -9.95 16.87
C GLU A 17 1.50 -11.28 16.25
N PHE A 18 2.31 -11.72 15.32
CA PHE A 18 2.15 -13.02 14.71
C PHE A 18 3.48 -13.77 14.81
N GLU A 19 3.41 -15.08 14.81
CA GLU A 19 4.62 -15.87 14.76
C GLU A 19 4.71 -16.44 13.34
N ASP A 20 5.81 -16.21 12.66
CA ASP A 20 5.95 -16.71 11.30
C ASP A 20 6.41 -18.17 11.31
N ASP A 21 6.57 -18.75 10.12
CA ASP A 21 6.92 -20.14 9.99
C ASP A 21 8.28 -20.49 10.59
N ASN A 22 9.10 -19.51 10.86
CA ASN A 22 10.41 -19.74 11.44
C ASN A 22 10.42 -19.44 12.93
N GLY A 23 9.27 -19.23 13.53
CA GLY A 23 9.17 -18.95 14.94
C GLY A 23 9.47 -17.51 15.33
N ARG A 24 9.59 -16.62 14.33
CA ARG A 24 9.86 -15.22 14.65
C ARG A 24 8.57 -14.48 14.88
N VAL A 25 8.62 -13.53 15.79
CA VAL A 25 7.45 -12.71 16.09
C VAL A 25 7.45 -11.50 15.17
N VAL A 26 6.39 -11.35 14.41
CA VAL A 26 6.22 -10.22 13.51
C VAL A 26 5.20 -9.29 14.16
N ARG A 27 5.54 -8.03 14.28
CA ARG A 27 4.69 -7.07 14.96
C ARG A 27 4.12 -6.06 14.02
N TYR A 28 2.85 -5.75 14.23
CA TYR A 28 2.18 -4.70 13.49
C TYR A 28 1.45 -3.81 14.49
N VAL A 29 1.15 -2.61 14.04
CA VAL A 29 0.36 -1.67 14.80
C VAL A 29 -0.83 -1.30 13.94
N ARG A 30 -1.99 -1.15 14.55
CA ARG A 30 -3.16 -0.76 13.78
C ARG A 30 -3.11 0.73 13.50
N HIS A 31 -3.28 1.08 12.23
CA HIS A 31 -3.32 2.48 11.83
C HIS A 31 -4.63 3.10 12.28
N ALA A 32 -4.58 4.30 12.82
CA ALA A 32 -5.76 4.95 13.37
C ALA A 32 -6.86 5.12 12.34
N ASN A 33 -6.52 5.45 11.11
CA ASN A 33 -7.52 5.66 10.08
C ASN A 33 -7.68 4.37 9.27
N GLY A 34 -8.70 3.60 9.59
CA GLY A 34 -9.03 2.38 8.88
C GLY A 34 -8.67 1.09 9.60
N GLY A 35 -7.74 1.14 10.53
CA GLY A 35 -7.39 -0.03 11.31
C GLY A 35 -6.44 -1.01 10.66
N GLY A 36 -5.81 -0.64 9.56
CA GLY A 36 -4.92 -1.55 8.85
C GLY A 36 -3.67 -1.90 9.63
N LEU A 37 -3.05 -2.99 9.26
CA LEU A 37 -1.88 -3.52 9.94
C LEU A 37 -0.62 -2.91 9.35
N VAL A 38 0.07 -2.11 10.12
CA VAL A 38 1.22 -1.36 9.67
C VAL A 38 2.45 -1.76 10.47
N SER A 39 3.53 -2.10 9.78
CA SER A 39 4.78 -2.41 10.43
C SER A 39 5.27 -1.19 11.19
N PRO A 40 5.85 -1.37 12.38
CA PRO A 40 6.44 -0.23 13.10
C PRO A 40 7.52 0.48 12.30
N GLY A 41 8.12 -0.19 11.32
CA GLY A 41 9.12 0.43 10.47
C GLY A 41 8.56 1.15 9.26
N ALA A 42 7.23 1.20 9.11
CA ALA A 42 6.61 1.88 8.00
C ALA A 42 6.17 3.28 8.42
N ARG A 43 5.94 4.13 7.43
CA ARG A 43 5.45 5.48 7.69
C ARG A 43 4.18 5.70 6.92
N VAL A 44 3.07 5.77 7.61
CA VAL A 44 1.77 5.99 6.99
C VAL A 44 1.25 7.32 7.51
N HIS A 45 0.99 8.24 6.59
CA HIS A 45 0.48 9.55 6.97
C HIS A 45 -0.86 9.39 7.69
N GLU A 46 -1.09 10.21 8.70
CA GLU A 46 -2.34 10.11 9.47
C GLU A 46 -3.57 10.33 8.60
N GLY A 47 -3.44 11.07 7.53
CA GLY A 47 -4.56 11.31 6.61
C GLY A 47 -4.76 10.19 5.58
N ALA A 48 -3.91 9.19 5.57
CA ALA A 48 -4.09 8.05 4.69
C ALA A 48 -4.97 7.01 5.36
N MET A 49 -5.79 6.33 4.57
CA MET A 49 -6.67 5.30 5.11
C MET A 49 -6.13 3.93 4.72
N VAL A 50 -5.99 3.05 5.68
CA VAL A 50 -5.54 1.68 5.44
C VAL A 50 -6.62 0.75 5.99
N ALA A 51 -7.23 -0.01 5.11
CA ALA A 51 -8.34 -0.88 5.51
C ALA A 51 -7.88 -1.93 6.52
N SER A 52 -8.80 -2.38 7.36
CA SER A 52 -8.44 -3.23 8.50
C SER A 52 -7.79 -4.55 8.13
N THR A 53 -7.97 -5.00 6.92
CA THR A 53 -7.38 -6.25 6.45
C THR A 53 -6.18 -6.03 5.53
N ALA A 54 -5.72 -4.79 5.41
CA ALA A 54 -4.56 -4.49 4.58
C ALA A 54 -3.29 -4.50 5.42
N TYR A 55 -2.18 -4.78 4.77
CA TYR A 55 -0.88 -4.84 5.43
C TYR A 55 0.10 -3.88 4.77
N VAL A 56 0.84 -3.16 5.58
CA VAL A 56 1.91 -2.27 5.11
C VAL A 56 3.19 -2.72 5.79
N GLU A 57 4.14 -3.20 5.00
CA GLU A 57 5.34 -3.80 5.55
C GLU A 57 6.44 -2.78 5.88
N ALA A 58 7.51 -3.29 6.46
CA ALA A 58 8.60 -2.43 6.92
C ALA A 58 9.19 -1.60 5.79
N GLY A 59 9.54 -0.38 6.08
CA GLY A 59 10.14 0.53 5.11
C GLY A 59 9.16 1.15 4.14
N ALA A 60 7.92 0.70 4.12
CA ALA A 60 6.94 1.26 3.20
C ALA A 60 6.47 2.63 3.69
N GLN A 61 6.05 3.46 2.77
CA GLN A 61 5.54 4.79 3.08
C GLN A 61 4.25 5.03 2.32
N VAL A 62 3.29 5.65 2.95
CA VAL A 62 2.01 5.97 2.32
C VAL A 62 1.71 7.44 2.59
N GLY A 63 1.53 8.19 1.53
CA GLY A 63 1.31 9.63 1.61
C GLY A 63 -0.11 10.01 1.98
N ASP A 64 -0.30 11.30 2.19
CA ASP A 64 -1.56 11.86 2.63
C ASP A 64 -2.67 11.59 1.63
N ARG A 65 -3.87 11.40 2.13
CA ARG A 65 -5.08 11.22 1.34
C ARG A 65 -5.06 9.98 0.43
N SER A 66 -4.10 9.10 0.61
CA SER A 66 -4.09 7.84 -0.13
C SER A 66 -4.97 6.82 0.59
N ARG A 67 -5.48 5.87 -0.15
CA ARG A 67 -6.39 4.87 0.40
C ARG A 67 -5.90 3.49 -0.02
N ILE A 68 -5.71 2.64 0.97
CA ILE A 68 -5.27 1.26 0.73
C ILE A 68 -6.43 0.34 1.06
N GLY A 69 -6.93 -0.35 0.05
CA GLY A 69 -8.14 -1.15 0.16
C GLY A 69 -7.98 -2.46 0.89
N ALA A 70 -9.11 -3.07 1.21
CA ALA A 70 -9.15 -4.29 1.98
C ALA A 70 -8.36 -5.42 1.31
N GLY A 71 -7.64 -6.17 2.09
CA GLY A 71 -6.89 -7.32 1.60
C GLY A 71 -5.64 -6.97 0.80
N SER A 72 -5.32 -5.68 0.68
CA SER A 72 -4.14 -5.29 -0.09
C SER A 72 -2.88 -5.41 0.76
N TRP A 73 -1.78 -5.61 0.08
CA TRP A 73 -0.51 -5.86 0.72
C TRP A 73 0.57 -5.01 0.06
N LEU A 74 1.11 -4.08 0.82
CA LEU A 74 2.23 -3.25 0.40
C LEU A 74 3.49 -3.86 0.98
N ASP A 75 4.30 -4.41 0.11
CA ASP A 75 5.49 -5.13 0.52
C ASP A 75 6.61 -4.20 1.00
N LEU A 76 7.76 -4.76 1.31
CA LEU A 76 8.87 -4.00 1.88
C LEU A 76 9.27 -2.82 1.02
N ASP A 77 9.49 -1.69 1.64
CA ASP A 77 10.01 -0.49 0.99
C ASP A 77 9.16 0.05 -0.17
N VAL A 78 7.88 -0.25 -0.19
CA VAL A 78 6.98 0.32 -1.17
C VAL A 78 6.73 1.77 -0.83
N ILE A 79 6.79 2.65 -1.82
CA ILE A 79 6.52 4.07 -1.62
C ILE A 79 5.25 4.44 -2.35
N VAL A 80 4.24 4.88 -1.62
CA VAL A 80 2.98 5.33 -2.18
C VAL A 80 2.87 6.82 -1.91
N GLY A 81 2.65 7.59 -2.95
CA GLY A 81 2.53 9.04 -2.83
C GLY A 81 1.21 9.49 -2.26
N GLU A 82 0.82 10.71 -2.60
CA GLU A 82 -0.43 11.30 -2.11
C GLU A 82 -1.56 11.07 -3.10
N ASP A 83 -2.77 11.06 -2.60
CA ASP A 83 -3.97 10.94 -3.43
C ASP A 83 -3.97 9.68 -4.30
N VAL A 84 -3.35 8.61 -3.82
CA VAL A 84 -3.30 7.34 -4.53
C VAL A 84 -4.43 6.45 -4.03
N VAL A 85 -5.07 5.77 -4.96
CA VAL A 85 -6.10 4.79 -4.59
C VAL A 85 -5.58 3.41 -4.95
N VAL A 86 -5.42 2.57 -3.95
CA VAL A 86 -5.10 1.16 -4.13
C VAL A 86 -6.35 0.41 -3.73
N ALA A 87 -6.97 -0.24 -4.69
CA ALA A 87 -8.23 -0.94 -4.44
C ALA A 87 -8.00 -2.20 -3.60
N GLY A 88 -8.98 -3.07 -3.52
CA GLY A 88 -8.87 -4.26 -2.69
C GLY A 88 -8.03 -5.35 -3.33
N ASN A 89 -7.42 -6.15 -2.49
CA ASN A 89 -6.68 -7.35 -2.91
C ASN A 89 -5.56 -7.06 -3.91
N VAL A 90 -4.88 -5.95 -3.73
CA VAL A 90 -3.75 -5.56 -4.56
C VAL A 90 -2.46 -5.91 -3.85
N HIS A 91 -1.51 -6.46 -4.57
CA HIS A 91 -0.18 -6.69 -4.03
C HIS A 91 0.81 -5.78 -4.75
N LEU A 92 1.49 -4.93 -4.00
CA LEU A 92 2.57 -4.11 -4.54
C LEU A 92 3.87 -4.74 -4.06
N GLY A 93 4.66 -5.23 -5.00
CA GLY A 93 5.91 -5.90 -4.69
C GLY A 93 6.98 -4.98 -4.11
N PRO A 94 8.03 -5.55 -3.55
CA PRO A 94 9.03 -4.74 -2.83
C PRO A 94 9.64 -3.64 -3.67
N ARG A 95 9.89 -2.52 -3.05
CA ARG A 95 10.57 -1.37 -3.65
C ARG A 95 9.81 -0.74 -4.83
N THR A 96 8.54 -1.05 -4.98
CA THR A 96 7.71 -0.42 -5.99
C THR A 96 7.37 0.99 -5.54
N ARG A 97 7.36 1.91 -6.50
CA ARG A 97 7.01 3.29 -6.22
C ARG A 97 5.74 3.64 -6.98
N VAL A 98 4.77 4.16 -6.27
CA VAL A 98 3.50 4.57 -6.86
C VAL A 98 3.38 6.07 -6.64
N GLU A 99 3.40 6.82 -7.73
CA GLU A 99 3.42 8.27 -7.62
C GLU A 99 2.04 8.85 -7.44
N ASP A 100 1.99 10.15 -7.13
CA ASP A 100 0.75 10.80 -6.73
C ASP A 100 -0.38 10.62 -7.73
N GLY A 101 -1.59 10.51 -7.21
CA GLY A 101 -2.78 10.46 -8.05
C GLY A 101 -3.00 9.19 -8.84
N THR A 102 -2.24 8.16 -8.59
CA THR A 102 -2.35 6.89 -9.28
C THR A 102 -3.57 6.10 -8.80
N TRP A 103 -4.14 5.33 -9.68
CA TRP A 103 -5.23 4.45 -9.32
C TRP A 103 -4.87 3.03 -9.69
N ILE A 104 -4.99 2.10 -8.74
CA ILE A 104 -4.67 0.69 -8.96
C ILE A 104 -5.91 -0.14 -8.67
N GLY A 105 -6.36 -0.87 -9.67
CA GLY A 105 -7.62 -1.61 -9.62
C GLY A 105 -7.54 -2.87 -8.79
N THR A 106 -8.70 -3.34 -8.40
CA THR A 106 -8.85 -4.52 -7.57
C THR A 106 -8.13 -5.73 -8.16
N GLY A 107 -7.44 -6.45 -7.32
CA GLY A 107 -6.79 -7.69 -7.73
C GLY A 107 -5.51 -7.55 -8.52
N ALA A 108 -5.05 -6.33 -8.73
CA ALA A 108 -3.82 -6.12 -9.49
C ALA A 108 -2.62 -6.69 -8.75
N ARG A 109 -1.67 -7.21 -9.49
CA ARG A 109 -0.45 -7.75 -8.93
C ARG A 109 0.72 -7.04 -9.55
N VAL A 110 1.46 -6.35 -8.73
CA VAL A 110 2.58 -5.52 -9.18
C VAL A 110 3.86 -6.13 -8.65
N GLY A 111 4.81 -6.35 -9.52
CA GLY A 111 6.08 -6.95 -9.16
C GLY A 111 6.97 -6.03 -8.36
N SER A 112 8.24 -6.37 -8.26
CA SER A 112 9.17 -5.57 -7.50
C SER A 112 9.83 -4.51 -8.39
N ASP A 113 10.29 -3.45 -7.75
CA ASP A 113 11.02 -2.38 -8.44
C ASP A 113 10.24 -1.73 -9.59
N VAL A 114 8.93 -1.72 -9.50
CA VAL A 114 8.06 -1.13 -10.50
C VAL A 114 7.88 0.35 -10.17
N VAL A 115 7.77 1.18 -11.19
CA VAL A 115 7.41 2.58 -11.01
C VAL A 115 6.09 2.83 -11.71
N ILE A 116 5.09 3.28 -10.96
CA ILE A 116 3.81 3.64 -11.52
C ILE A 116 3.73 5.15 -11.46
N GLY A 117 3.77 5.78 -12.62
CA GLY A 117 3.92 7.21 -12.72
C GLY A 117 2.69 8.00 -12.31
N ARG A 118 2.88 9.26 -12.05
CA ARG A 118 1.84 10.15 -11.56
C ARG A 118 0.58 10.07 -12.43
N GLY A 119 -0.54 9.89 -11.80
CA GLY A 119 -1.82 9.85 -12.49
C GLY A 119 -2.07 8.63 -13.36
N ALA A 120 -1.18 7.66 -13.35
CA ALA A 120 -1.36 6.46 -14.14
C ALA A 120 -2.44 5.57 -13.55
N ARG A 121 -2.95 4.68 -14.35
CA ARG A 121 -3.98 3.75 -13.90
C ARG A 121 -3.55 2.34 -14.23
N VAL A 122 -3.73 1.45 -13.26
CA VAL A 122 -3.48 0.03 -13.44
C VAL A 122 -4.84 -0.64 -13.32
N GLY A 123 -5.25 -1.36 -14.33
CA GLY A 123 -6.58 -1.95 -14.34
C GLY A 123 -6.76 -3.10 -13.37
N PRO A 124 -8.00 -3.49 -13.11
CA PRO A 124 -8.28 -4.62 -12.23
C PRO A 124 -7.61 -5.87 -12.77
N ASP A 125 -7.09 -6.67 -11.85
CA ASP A 125 -6.45 -7.94 -12.16
C ASP A 125 -5.25 -7.84 -13.10
N ALA A 126 -4.74 -6.65 -13.32
CA ALA A 126 -3.56 -6.48 -14.16
C ALA A 126 -2.34 -7.05 -13.48
N VAL A 127 -1.44 -7.58 -14.28
CA VAL A 127 -0.17 -8.09 -13.79
C VAL A 127 0.93 -7.20 -14.35
N VAL A 128 1.65 -6.53 -13.47
CA VAL A 128 2.77 -5.68 -13.86
C VAL A 128 4.03 -6.38 -13.43
N ARG A 129 4.90 -6.69 -14.37
CA ARG A 129 6.11 -7.44 -14.09
C ARG A 129 7.16 -6.57 -13.44
N ASP A 130 8.17 -7.22 -12.87
CA ASP A 130 9.25 -6.52 -12.19
C ASP A 130 9.89 -5.48 -13.08
N ALA A 131 10.26 -4.39 -12.47
CA ALA A 131 11.01 -3.30 -13.08
C ALA A 131 10.32 -2.58 -14.24
N VAL A 132 9.04 -2.81 -14.43
CA VAL A 132 8.29 -2.10 -15.48
C VAL A 132 7.97 -0.69 -15.02
N VAL A 133 7.93 0.23 -15.95
CA VAL A 133 7.50 1.61 -15.68
C VAL A 133 6.15 1.79 -16.35
N VAL A 134 5.14 2.08 -15.56
CA VAL A 134 3.79 2.33 -16.05
C VAL A 134 3.58 3.83 -16.08
N ARG A 135 3.22 4.39 -17.22
CA ARG A 135 3.04 5.81 -17.34
C ARG A 135 1.62 6.18 -17.61
N ARG A 136 1.26 7.38 -17.21
CA ARG A 136 -0.03 7.91 -17.53
C ARG A 136 -0.14 8.06 -19.03
N ARG A 137 -1.28 7.68 -19.58
CA ARG A 137 -1.49 7.85 -20.96
C ARG A 137 -1.68 9.27 -21.32
N ALA A 138 -1.04 9.75 -22.34
CA ALA A 138 -1.21 11.09 -22.78
C ALA A 138 -2.52 11.22 -23.52
N GLY A 139 -3.28 12.12 -23.06
CA GLY A 139 -4.43 12.69 -23.62
C GLY A 139 -5.34 12.12 -24.64
N SER A 140 -5.24 10.98 -25.11
CA SER A 140 -6.10 10.53 -26.13
C SER A 140 -7.41 9.97 -25.63
N GLY A 141 -7.55 9.82 -24.39
CA GLY A 141 -8.76 9.24 -23.88
C GLY A 141 -8.85 7.77 -23.98
N ARG A 142 -7.94 7.09 -24.57
CA ARG A 142 -8.00 5.69 -24.59
C ARG A 142 -7.36 5.18 -23.38
N SER A 143 -7.90 4.22 -22.81
CA SER A 143 -7.39 3.68 -21.64
C SER A 143 -6.42 2.65 -21.94
N GLU A 144 -5.31 2.85 -22.21
CA GLU A 144 -4.41 1.93 -22.45
C GLU A 144 -3.39 1.91 -21.44
N PHE A 145 -2.85 0.92 -21.03
CA PHE A 145 -1.86 0.88 -20.04
C PHE A 145 -0.55 0.80 -20.70
N GLY A 146 0.39 1.51 -20.24
CA GLY A 146 1.68 1.44 -20.81
C GLY A 146 2.20 0.07 -20.91
N ILE A 147 1.83 -0.75 -20.00
CA ILE A 147 2.30 -2.08 -20.02
C ILE A 147 1.67 -2.89 -21.04
N ALA A 148 0.57 -2.48 -21.48
CA ALA A 148 -0.13 -3.27 -22.41
C ALA A 148 0.45 -3.12 -23.76
N ALA A 149 1.27 -2.28 -23.85
CA ALA A 149 1.84 -2.03 -25.16
C ALA A 149 2.60 -3.22 -25.61
#